data_401dd7bf0ee4963de68d6395b52d1fe5
#
_entry.id   401dd7bf0ee4963de68d6395b52d1fe5
#
_cell.length_a   1.000
_cell.length_b   1.000
_cell.length_c   1.000
_cell.angle_alpha   90.00
_cell.angle_beta   90.00
_cell.angle_gamma   90.00
#
_symmetry.space_group_name_H-M   'P 1'
#
loop_
_entity.id
_entity.type
_entity.pdbx_description
1 polymer ?
#
loop_
_entity_poly.entity_id
_entity_poly.type
_entity_poly.pdbx_seq_one_letter_code
_entity_poly.pdbx_strand_id
1 'polypeptide(L)'
;FSSQQGQVICTEASPGYFADGVQQSSQSPCQPGEFQNSSGETSCLSTTPGHYTDSEGAAEQTQCPAGTYQPDSGQTTCISAEPGYYSEIGALSQIQCQNGTYSSESGQGSCTPAEPGFYVDLDGATGSTPCPPGQFQSDTGSSGCELPPPGQIASPDGSTTVSCPPGKYQPGDQSICVDASPGFFVNE
;
A
#
# COMPACT_ATOMS: atom_id res chain seq x y z
N PHE A 1 -31.74 -18.56 26.75
CA PHE A 1 -31.37 -19.35 27.92
C PHE A 1 -31.93 -18.75 29.19
N SER A 2 -31.93 -19.50 30.30
CA SER A 2 -32.33 -19.01 31.60
C SER A 2 -31.21 -19.22 32.61
N SER A 3 -30.79 -18.17 33.32
CA SER A 3 -29.72 -18.20 34.31
C SER A 3 -30.17 -18.56 35.71
N GLN A 4 -31.47 -18.68 35.96
CA GLN A 4 -32.03 -19.01 37.27
C GLN A 4 -33.08 -20.12 37.17
N GLN A 5 -33.02 -21.05 38.12
CA GLN A 5 -33.99 -22.14 38.23
C GLN A 5 -35.40 -21.56 38.55
N GLY A 6 -36.39 -21.87 37.69
CA GLY A 6 -37.76 -21.39 37.85
C GLY A 6 -38.09 -20.08 37.13
N GLN A 7 -37.19 -19.57 36.34
CA GLN A 7 -37.54 -18.44 35.45
C GLN A 7 -38.59 -18.83 34.42
N VAL A 8 -39.55 -17.94 34.24
CA VAL A 8 -40.66 -18.09 33.30
C VAL A 8 -40.29 -17.52 31.91
N ILE A 9 -39.21 -16.72 31.84
CA ILE A 9 -38.75 -16.02 30.64
C ILE A 9 -37.33 -16.54 30.30
N CYS A 10 -37.17 -17.00 29.06
CA CYS A 10 -35.86 -17.28 28.47
C CYS A 10 -35.26 -15.98 27.94
N THR A 11 -33.97 -15.81 28.17
CA THR A 11 -33.20 -14.67 27.62
C THR A 11 -32.44 -15.16 26.40
N GLU A 12 -32.46 -14.43 25.31
CA GLU A 12 -31.69 -14.70 24.11
C GLU A 12 -30.22 -14.48 24.36
N ALA A 13 -29.36 -15.24 23.66
CA ALA A 13 -27.93 -14.97 23.65
C ALA A 13 -27.68 -13.57 23.05
N SER A 14 -26.76 -12.82 23.67
CA SER A 14 -26.41 -11.48 23.21
C SER A 14 -25.53 -11.52 21.96
N PRO A 15 -25.45 -10.45 21.16
CA PRO A 15 -24.42 -10.35 20.10
C PRO A 15 -23.02 -10.65 20.67
N GLY A 16 -22.19 -11.33 19.91
CA GLY A 16 -20.89 -11.87 20.36
C GLY A 16 -20.97 -13.22 21.08
N TYR A 17 -22.19 -13.72 21.36
CA TYR A 17 -22.42 -14.97 22.12
C TYR A 17 -23.44 -15.87 21.40
N PHE A 18 -23.41 -17.15 21.75
CA PHE A 18 -24.36 -18.15 21.26
C PHE A 18 -24.82 -19.08 22.41
N ALA A 19 -25.90 -19.81 22.15
CA ALA A 19 -26.39 -20.86 23.02
C ALA A 19 -26.82 -22.07 22.18
N ASP A 20 -26.00 -23.14 22.15
CA ASP A 20 -26.08 -24.24 21.21
C ASP A 20 -27.07 -25.35 21.60
N GLY A 21 -27.77 -25.21 22.71
CA GLY A 21 -28.68 -26.26 23.18
C GLY A 21 -29.95 -25.73 23.87
N VAL A 22 -30.87 -26.65 24.11
CA VAL A 22 -32.04 -26.39 24.93
C VAL A 22 -31.72 -26.42 26.43
N GLN A 23 -32.40 -25.64 27.25
CA GLN A 23 -32.19 -25.57 28.72
C GLN A 23 -30.81 -25.08 29.14
N GLN A 24 -30.14 -24.30 28.30
CA GLN A 24 -28.86 -23.69 28.67
C GLN A 24 -29.07 -22.65 29.79
N SER A 25 -28.17 -22.63 30.75
CA SER A 25 -28.14 -21.68 31.87
C SER A 25 -27.17 -20.51 31.62
N SER A 26 -26.40 -20.55 30.52
CA SER A 26 -25.41 -19.56 30.14
C SER A 26 -25.25 -19.49 28.61
N GLN A 27 -24.77 -18.37 28.12
CA GLN A 27 -24.31 -18.21 26.74
C GLN A 27 -22.79 -18.41 26.69
N SER A 28 -22.26 -18.82 25.51
CA SER A 28 -20.86 -19.01 25.25
C SER A 28 -20.36 -17.86 24.32
N PRO A 29 -19.18 -17.27 24.57
CA PRO A 29 -18.61 -16.25 23.68
C PRO A 29 -18.13 -16.88 22.37
N CYS A 30 -18.25 -16.16 21.28
CA CYS A 30 -17.56 -16.49 20.04
C CYS A 30 -16.04 -16.44 20.26
N GLN A 31 -15.33 -17.39 19.67
CA GLN A 31 -13.86 -17.45 19.79
C GLN A 31 -13.20 -16.45 18.82
N PRO A 32 -11.93 -16.07 19.05
CA PRO A 32 -11.19 -15.30 18.09
C PRO A 32 -11.23 -15.94 16.69
N GLY A 33 -11.42 -15.12 15.64
CA GLY A 33 -11.70 -15.58 14.28
C GLY A 33 -13.19 -15.75 13.98
N GLU A 34 -14.06 -15.62 15.01
CA GLU A 34 -15.51 -15.72 14.89
C GLU A 34 -16.21 -14.50 15.46
N PHE A 35 -17.43 -14.26 15.03
CA PHE A 35 -18.31 -13.19 15.54
C PHE A 35 -19.77 -13.61 15.46
N GLN A 36 -20.63 -12.87 16.18
CA GLN A 36 -22.09 -13.01 16.01
C GLN A 36 -22.79 -11.64 16.21
N ASN A 37 -23.37 -11.12 15.17
CA ASN A 37 -23.99 -9.79 15.17
C ASN A 37 -25.48 -9.80 15.56
N SER A 38 -26.08 -10.97 15.70
CA SER A 38 -27.50 -11.13 16.02
C SER A 38 -27.69 -11.76 17.41
N SER A 39 -28.84 -11.48 18.05
CA SER A 39 -29.23 -12.12 19.31
C SER A 39 -29.92 -13.46 19.05
N GLY A 40 -29.84 -14.36 20.05
CA GLY A 40 -30.59 -15.63 20.04
C GLY A 40 -30.01 -16.70 19.14
N GLU A 41 -28.80 -16.51 18.65
CA GLU A 41 -28.14 -17.45 17.75
C GLU A 41 -27.58 -18.68 18.48
N THR A 42 -27.47 -19.79 17.75
CA THR A 42 -27.00 -21.07 18.28
C THR A 42 -25.54 -21.38 17.90
N SER A 43 -24.90 -20.52 17.10
CA SER A 43 -23.50 -20.67 16.68
C SER A 43 -22.92 -19.30 16.30
N CYS A 44 -21.60 -19.21 16.26
CA CYS A 44 -20.88 -18.06 15.74
C CYS A 44 -20.62 -18.22 14.24
N LEU A 45 -20.34 -17.09 13.58
CA LEU A 45 -19.96 -16.98 12.18
C LEU A 45 -18.45 -16.80 12.11
N SER A 46 -17.78 -17.49 11.22
CA SER A 46 -16.37 -17.21 10.92
C SER A 46 -16.21 -15.85 10.25
N THR A 47 -15.14 -15.13 10.53
CA THR A 47 -14.82 -13.89 9.82
C THR A 47 -14.69 -14.16 8.32
N THR A 48 -15.11 -13.19 7.50
CA THR A 48 -14.99 -13.29 6.04
C THR A 48 -13.59 -12.84 5.60
N PRO A 49 -13.12 -13.27 4.41
CA PRO A 49 -11.88 -12.74 3.85
C PRO A 49 -11.85 -11.19 3.89
N GLY A 50 -10.67 -10.62 4.10
CA GLY A 50 -10.49 -9.17 4.32
C GLY A 50 -10.82 -8.68 5.71
N HIS A 51 -11.22 -9.58 6.64
CA HIS A 51 -11.60 -9.26 8.02
C HIS A 51 -10.95 -10.22 9.03
N TYR A 52 -10.94 -9.79 10.28
CA TYR A 52 -10.46 -10.56 11.43
C TYR A 52 -11.24 -10.23 12.69
N THR A 53 -11.09 -11.07 13.72
CA THR A 53 -11.46 -10.77 15.10
C THR A 53 -10.39 -11.38 16.02
N ASP A 54 -9.81 -10.60 16.91
CA ASP A 54 -8.70 -10.98 17.79
C ASP A 54 -9.13 -11.31 19.23
N SER A 55 -10.39 -11.10 19.56
CA SER A 55 -10.93 -11.21 20.91
C SER A 55 -12.18 -12.08 20.96
N GLU A 56 -12.39 -12.72 22.14
CA GLU A 56 -13.61 -13.46 22.41
C GLU A 56 -14.84 -12.54 22.54
N GLY A 57 -16.00 -13.04 22.16
CA GLY A 57 -17.26 -12.34 22.29
C GLY A 57 -17.42 -11.21 21.31
N ALA A 58 -16.76 -11.25 20.16
CA ALA A 58 -16.90 -10.25 19.13
C ALA A 58 -18.31 -10.24 18.54
N ALA A 59 -18.96 -9.07 18.57
CA ALA A 59 -20.24 -8.86 17.91
C ALA A 59 -20.12 -8.54 16.43
N GLU A 60 -18.95 -8.06 16.00
CA GLU A 60 -18.67 -7.67 14.62
C GLU A 60 -17.25 -8.08 14.24
N GLN A 61 -17.02 -8.29 12.95
CA GLN A 61 -15.69 -8.49 12.41
C GLN A 61 -15.04 -7.15 12.04
N THR A 62 -13.72 -7.07 12.12
CA THR A 62 -12.93 -5.86 11.81
C THR A 62 -12.28 -6.03 10.45
N GLN A 63 -12.38 -5.02 9.58
CA GLN A 63 -11.67 -4.99 8.31
C GLN A 63 -10.16 -4.91 8.53
N CYS A 64 -9.38 -5.59 7.69
CA CYS A 64 -7.94 -5.41 7.64
C CYS A 64 -7.62 -3.94 7.30
N PRO A 65 -6.77 -3.25 8.08
CA PRO A 65 -6.33 -1.91 7.76
C PRO A 65 -5.50 -1.89 6.47
N ALA A 66 -5.43 -0.71 5.82
CA ALA A 66 -4.54 -0.51 4.68
C ALA A 66 -3.11 -0.93 5.03
N GLY A 67 -2.40 -1.53 4.08
CA GLY A 67 -1.09 -2.16 4.28
C GLY A 67 -1.17 -3.63 4.70
N THR A 68 -2.37 -4.15 4.97
CA THR A 68 -2.57 -5.56 5.35
C THR A 68 -3.71 -6.20 4.56
N TYR A 69 -3.70 -7.50 4.44
CA TYR A 69 -4.72 -8.26 3.73
C TYR A 69 -5.02 -9.59 4.43
N GLN A 70 -6.15 -10.21 4.09
CA GLN A 70 -6.49 -11.55 4.59
C GLN A 70 -7.28 -12.34 3.55
N PRO A 71 -6.71 -13.39 2.93
CA PRO A 71 -7.38 -14.22 1.94
C PRO A 71 -8.38 -15.21 2.54
N ASP A 72 -8.17 -15.61 3.80
CA ASP A 72 -8.92 -16.69 4.41
C ASP A 72 -9.98 -16.18 5.40
N SER A 73 -11.01 -16.98 5.61
CA SER A 73 -12.01 -16.77 6.66
C SER A 73 -11.55 -17.32 8.01
N GLY A 74 -12.21 -16.90 9.10
CA GLY A 74 -11.93 -17.38 10.43
C GLY A 74 -10.61 -16.93 11.03
N GLN A 75 -10.09 -15.82 10.59
CA GLN A 75 -8.75 -15.36 10.98
C GLN A 75 -8.77 -14.36 12.14
N THR A 76 -7.70 -14.39 12.91
CA THR A 76 -7.51 -13.54 14.08
C THR A 76 -6.62 -12.33 13.84
N THR A 77 -5.94 -12.28 12.70
CA THR A 77 -5.02 -11.21 12.31
C THR A 77 -5.00 -11.04 10.80
N CYS A 78 -4.49 -9.91 10.34
CA CYS A 78 -4.21 -9.67 8.93
C CYS A 78 -2.71 -9.81 8.64
N ILE A 79 -2.36 -10.11 7.39
CA ILE A 79 -1.00 -10.31 6.88
C ILE A 79 -0.51 -8.99 6.31
N SER A 80 0.69 -8.54 6.68
CA SER A 80 1.30 -7.33 6.11
C SER A 80 1.68 -7.52 4.65
N ALA A 81 1.41 -6.52 3.81
CA ALA A 81 1.94 -6.49 2.45
C ALA A 81 3.47 -6.48 2.48
N GLU A 82 4.10 -7.18 1.55
CA GLU A 82 5.56 -7.27 1.43
C GLU A 82 6.15 -6.00 0.77
N PRO A 83 7.46 -5.70 0.94
CA PRO A 83 8.11 -4.67 0.16
C PRO A 83 7.91 -4.89 -1.35
N GLY A 84 7.69 -3.81 -2.10
CA GLY A 84 7.30 -3.87 -3.51
C GLY A 84 5.80 -4.03 -3.75
N TYR A 85 5.01 -4.20 -2.67
CA TYR A 85 3.55 -4.36 -2.71
C TYR A 85 2.85 -3.40 -1.75
N TYR A 86 1.56 -3.22 -1.96
CA TYR A 86 0.65 -2.51 -1.06
C TYR A 86 -0.67 -3.28 -0.92
N SER A 87 -1.47 -2.90 0.07
CA SER A 87 -2.82 -3.43 0.23
C SER A 87 -3.78 -2.34 0.66
N GLU A 88 -4.94 -2.29 0.06
CA GLU A 88 -6.02 -1.39 0.48
C GLU A 88 -6.77 -1.95 1.69
N ILE A 89 -7.61 -1.11 2.31
CA ILE A 89 -8.45 -1.54 3.44
C ILE A 89 -9.37 -2.70 3.03
N GLY A 90 -9.43 -3.75 3.84
CA GLY A 90 -10.25 -4.94 3.58
C GLY A 90 -9.75 -5.80 2.42
N ALA A 91 -8.51 -5.64 1.99
CA ALA A 91 -7.95 -6.38 0.87
C ALA A 91 -7.88 -7.89 1.15
N LEU A 92 -8.05 -8.69 0.08
CA LEU A 92 -7.89 -10.14 0.09
C LEU A 92 -6.48 -10.59 -0.29
N SER A 93 -5.71 -9.71 -0.93
CA SER A 93 -4.33 -9.95 -1.37
C SER A 93 -3.57 -8.64 -1.47
N GLN A 94 -2.26 -8.72 -1.47
CA GLN A 94 -1.39 -7.60 -1.79
C GLN A 94 -1.36 -7.33 -3.31
N ILE A 95 -1.12 -6.07 -3.69
CA ILE A 95 -1.05 -5.59 -5.08
C ILE A 95 0.38 -5.11 -5.33
N GLN A 96 0.97 -5.52 -6.44
CA GLN A 96 2.32 -5.12 -6.83
C GLN A 96 2.38 -3.65 -7.24
N CYS A 97 3.37 -2.91 -6.75
CA CYS A 97 3.63 -1.55 -7.22
C CYS A 97 4.00 -1.57 -8.71
N GLN A 98 3.37 -0.70 -9.48
CA GLN A 98 3.67 -0.54 -10.91
C GLN A 98 4.97 0.26 -11.10
N ASN A 99 5.60 0.13 -12.26
CA ASN A 99 6.72 0.99 -12.66
C ASN A 99 6.38 2.48 -12.44
N GLY A 100 7.38 3.29 -12.13
CA GLY A 100 7.19 4.66 -11.66
C GLY A 100 6.95 4.77 -10.15
N THR A 101 6.59 3.67 -9.46
CA THR A 101 6.29 3.64 -8.03
C THR A 101 6.99 2.48 -7.31
N TYR A 102 7.20 2.62 -6.01
CA TYR A 102 7.85 1.60 -5.18
C TYR A 102 7.26 1.51 -3.77
N SER A 103 7.58 0.45 -3.06
CA SER A 103 7.28 0.28 -1.64
C SER A 103 8.51 -0.28 -0.93
N SER A 104 9.18 0.52 -0.10
CA SER A 104 10.44 0.14 0.54
C SER A 104 10.27 -0.74 1.77
N GLU A 105 9.10 -0.71 2.40
CA GLU A 105 8.82 -1.41 3.66
C GLU A 105 7.55 -2.26 3.53
N SER A 106 7.43 -3.22 4.44
CA SER A 106 6.20 -3.99 4.57
C SER A 106 5.07 -3.17 5.19
N GLY A 107 3.83 -3.56 4.92
CA GLY A 107 2.66 -2.93 5.52
C GLY A 107 2.27 -1.60 4.90
N GLN A 108 2.66 -1.32 3.67
CA GLN A 108 2.28 -0.09 2.98
C GLN A 108 0.88 -0.18 2.37
N GLY A 109 0.06 0.86 2.61
CA GLY A 109 -1.29 0.98 2.06
C GLY A 109 -1.34 1.55 0.64
N SER A 110 -0.22 2.05 0.13
CA SER A 110 -0.06 2.58 -1.24
C SER A 110 1.41 2.57 -1.62
N CYS A 111 1.70 2.60 -2.91
CA CYS A 111 3.06 2.76 -3.41
C CYS A 111 3.47 4.24 -3.43
N THR A 112 4.77 4.49 -3.22
CA THR A 112 5.38 5.82 -3.27
C THR A 112 5.84 6.10 -4.70
N PRO A 113 5.45 7.21 -5.33
CA PRO A 113 5.96 7.57 -6.65
C PRO A 113 7.44 7.97 -6.58
N ALA A 114 8.20 7.67 -7.64
CA ALA A 114 9.56 8.19 -7.79
C ALA A 114 9.54 9.73 -7.77
N GLU A 115 10.50 10.34 -7.06
CA GLU A 115 10.65 11.80 -7.04
C GLU A 115 11.37 12.31 -8.30
N PRO A 116 11.27 13.61 -8.63
CA PRO A 116 12.08 14.20 -9.70
C PRO A 116 13.57 13.88 -9.52
N GLY A 117 14.25 13.59 -10.62
CA GLY A 117 15.64 13.10 -10.60
C GLY A 117 15.80 11.59 -10.41
N PHE A 118 14.70 10.88 -10.17
CA PHE A 118 14.65 9.42 -9.97
C PHE A 118 13.62 8.77 -10.88
N TYR A 119 13.77 7.46 -11.07
CA TYR A 119 12.82 6.63 -11.82
C TYR A 119 12.69 5.23 -11.21
N VAL A 120 11.64 4.52 -11.59
CA VAL A 120 11.41 3.11 -11.25
C VAL A 120 10.96 2.38 -12.51
N ASP A 121 11.80 1.54 -13.07
CA ASP A 121 11.58 0.86 -14.36
C ASP A 121 10.94 -0.53 -14.25
N LEU A 122 10.85 -1.06 -13.03
CA LEU A 122 10.34 -2.40 -12.77
C LEU A 122 9.15 -2.39 -11.82
N ASP A 123 8.17 -3.25 -12.10
CA ASP A 123 7.09 -3.51 -11.17
C ASP A 123 7.62 -4.22 -9.91
N GLY A 124 7.00 -3.94 -8.77
CA GLY A 124 7.38 -4.52 -7.48
C GLY A 124 8.71 -3.99 -6.92
N ALA A 125 9.15 -2.84 -7.39
CA ALA A 125 10.36 -2.21 -6.88
C ALA A 125 10.25 -1.83 -5.40
N THR A 126 11.37 -1.90 -4.70
CA THR A 126 11.49 -1.50 -3.28
C THR A 126 12.19 -0.17 -3.08
N GLY A 127 12.54 0.52 -4.15
CA GLY A 127 13.16 1.84 -4.15
C GLY A 127 13.21 2.45 -5.54
N SER A 128 13.57 3.73 -5.63
CA SER A 128 13.79 4.44 -6.87
C SER A 128 15.28 4.51 -7.20
N THR A 129 15.61 4.67 -8.48
CA THR A 129 16.97 4.77 -9.02
C THR A 129 17.22 6.21 -9.49
N PRO A 130 18.35 6.87 -9.14
CA PRO A 130 18.67 8.20 -9.65
C PRO A 130 18.92 8.16 -11.16
N CYS A 131 18.57 9.25 -11.84
CA CYS A 131 18.85 9.39 -13.26
C CYS A 131 20.35 9.27 -13.54
N PRO A 132 20.76 8.58 -14.62
CA PRO A 132 22.14 8.54 -15.05
C PRO A 132 22.68 9.95 -15.34
N PRO A 133 24.00 10.17 -15.19
CA PRO A 133 24.61 11.45 -15.54
C PRO A 133 24.24 11.88 -16.98
N GLY A 134 23.87 13.15 -17.13
CA GLY A 134 23.43 13.72 -18.42
C GLY A 134 21.96 13.47 -18.77
N GLN A 135 21.23 12.73 -17.96
CA GLN A 135 19.78 12.55 -18.07
C GLN A 135 19.04 13.24 -16.93
N PHE A 136 17.78 13.53 -17.12
CA PHE A 136 16.92 14.14 -16.11
C PHE A 136 15.51 13.54 -16.11
N GLN A 137 14.79 13.78 -15.03
CA GLN A 137 13.35 13.53 -14.94
C GLN A 137 12.70 14.57 -14.03
N SER A 138 11.81 15.37 -14.60
CA SER A 138 11.11 16.44 -13.88
C SER A 138 9.80 16.00 -13.24
N ASP A 139 9.22 14.90 -13.70
CA ASP A 139 7.93 14.42 -13.25
C ASP A 139 8.07 13.36 -12.17
N THR A 140 7.14 13.36 -11.22
CA THR A 140 7.02 12.31 -10.24
C THR A 140 6.40 11.06 -10.85
N GLY A 141 6.75 9.88 -10.34
CA GLY A 141 6.16 8.62 -10.77
C GLY A 141 6.64 8.14 -12.13
N SER A 142 7.81 8.55 -12.56
CA SER A 142 8.35 8.19 -13.86
C SER A 142 9.08 6.85 -13.86
N SER A 143 8.98 6.15 -14.99
CA SER A 143 9.62 4.86 -15.21
C SER A 143 10.97 4.94 -15.95
N GLY A 144 11.46 6.15 -16.26
CA GLY A 144 12.75 6.36 -16.92
C GLY A 144 13.15 7.81 -16.91
N CYS A 145 14.39 8.08 -17.34
CA CYS A 145 14.93 9.43 -17.47
C CYS A 145 15.08 9.80 -18.93
N GLU A 146 15.05 11.11 -19.20
CA GLU A 146 15.12 11.70 -20.55
C GLU A 146 16.42 12.45 -20.76
N LEU A 147 16.80 12.64 -22.02
CA LEU A 147 17.90 13.50 -22.40
C LEU A 147 17.44 14.97 -22.43
N PRO A 148 18.25 15.92 -21.91
CA PRO A 148 17.92 17.34 -22.01
C PRO A 148 17.72 17.80 -23.46
N PRO A 149 16.86 18.77 -23.70
CA PRO A 149 16.70 19.40 -25.00
C PRO A 149 18.02 20.05 -25.47
N PRO A 150 18.20 20.26 -26.78
CA PRO A 150 19.38 20.96 -27.32
C PRO A 150 19.61 22.30 -26.59
N GLY A 151 20.88 22.60 -26.29
CA GLY A 151 21.28 23.80 -25.55
C GLY A 151 21.07 23.77 -24.06
N GLN A 152 20.60 22.63 -23.50
CA GLN A 152 20.43 22.42 -22.05
C GLN A 152 21.22 21.21 -21.58
N ILE A 153 21.53 21.20 -20.30
CA ILE A 153 22.14 20.06 -19.60
C ILE A 153 21.25 19.67 -18.41
N ALA A 154 21.35 18.43 -17.97
CA ALA A 154 20.69 18.01 -16.74
C ALA A 154 21.27 18.74 -15.52
N SER A 155 20.42 19.08 -14.55
CA SER A 155 20.88 19.55 -13.23
C SER A 155 21.68 18.47 -12.51
N PRO A 156 22.56 18.84 -11.55
CA PRO A 156 23.38 17.88 -10.83
C PRO A 156 22.60 16.79 -10.09
N ASP A 157 21.37 17.08 -9.69
CA ASP A 157 20.43 16.13 -9.03
C ASP A 157 19.52 15.38 -10.02
N GLY A 158 19.65 15.66 -11.32
CA GLY A 158 18.83 15.06 -12.37
C GLY A 158 17.34 15.45 -12.37
N SER A 159 16.90 16.40 -11.54
CA SER A 159 15.49 16.75 -11.37
C SER A 159 14.96 17.73 -12.43
N THR A 160 15.83 18.42 -13.15
CA THR A 160 15.47 19.45 -14.12
C THR A 160 16.57 19.65 -15.16
N THR A 161 16.37 20.60 -16.05
CA THR A 161 17.39 21.01 -17.03
C THR A 161 17.83 22.45 -16.81
N VAL A 162 19.05 22.77 -17.20
CA VAL A 162 19.67 24.10 -17.11
C VAL A 162 20.19 24.49 -18.49
N SER A 163 19.82 25.67 -18.96
CA SER A 163 20.34 26.22 -20.25
C SER A 163 21.82 26.49 -20.19
N CYS A 164 22.53 26.18 -21.26
CA CYS A 164 23.92 26.58 -21.40
C CYS A 164 24.07 28.10 -21.39
N PRO A 165 25.09 28.66 -20.69
CA PRO A 165 25.35 30.09 -20.70
C PRO A 165 25.67 30.60 -22.15
N PRO A 166 25.47 31.91 -22.43
CA PRO A 166 25.84 32.49 -23.71
C PRO A 166 27.29 32.18 -24.09
N GLY A 167 27.50 31.82 -25.37
CA GLY A 167 28.80 31.42 -25.90
C GLY A 167 29.19 29.98 -25.64
N LYS A 168 28.34 29.21 -24.96
CA LYS A 168 28.53 27.76 -24.71
C LYS A 168 27.46 26.94 -25.40
N TYR A 169 27.79 25.74 -25.80
CA TYR A 169 26.89 24.77 -26.38
C TYR A 169 27.03 23.41 -25.70
N GLN A 170 26.04 22.59 -25.88
CA GLN A 170 26.02 21.20 -25.37
C GLN A 170 26.56 20.27 -26.46
N PRO A 171 27.68 19.56 -26.24
CA PRO A 171 28.11 18.47 -27.10
C PRO A 171 27.20 17.25 -26.92
N GLY A 172 27.30 16.27 -27.77
CA GLY A 172 26.37 15.14 -27.86
C GLY A 172 26.25 14.24 -26.63
N ASP A 173 27.10 14.39 -25.61
CA ASP A 173 27.01 13.65 -24.35
C ASP A 173 26.04 14.27 -23.30
N GLN A 174 25.58 15.49 -23.56
CA GLN A 174 24.55 16.22 -22.82
C GLN A 174 24.82 16.45 -21.31
N SER A 175 26.04 16.20 -20.87
CA SER A 175 26.43 16.30 -19.46
C SER A 175 27.04 17.65 -19.06
N ILE A 176 27.63 18.39 -20.02
CA ILE A 176 28.31 19.66 -19.78
C ILE A 176 28.08 20.66 -20.92
N CYS A 177 28.17 21.95 -20.60
CA CYS A 177 28.27 23.02 -21.60
C CYS A 177 29.74 23.33 -21.88
N VAL A 178 30.15 23.33 -23.15
CA VAL A 178 31.51 23.66 -23.59
C VAL A 178 31.55 24.97 -24.35
N ASP A 179 32.70 25.66 -24.36
CA ASP A 179 32.86 26.90 -25.10
C ASP A 179 32.83 26.64 -26.61
N ALA A 180 32.20 27.54 -27.39
CA ALA A 180 32.28 27.52 -28.83
C ALA A 180 33.73 27.75 -29.27
N SER A 181 34.18 26.99 -30.27
CA SER A 181 35.53 27.17 -30.80
C SER A 181 35.68 28.56 -31.47
N PRO A 182 36.91 29.14 -31.47
CA PRO A 182 37.15 30.39 -32.15
C PRO A 182 36.69 30.35 -33.61
N GLY A 183 35.93 31.35 -34.03
CA GLY A 183 35.35 31.44 -35.39
C GLY A 183 33.95 30.82 -35.53
N PHE A 184 33.41 30.23 -34.45
CA PHE A 184 32.04 29.67 -34.38
C PHE A 184 31.18 30.48 -33.40
N PHE A 185 29.90 30.55 -33.68
CA PHE A 185 28.93 31.16 -32.77
C PHE A 185 27.78 30.17 -32.50
N VAL A 186 27.14 30.32 -31.35
CA VAL A 186 25.96 29.52 -30.96
C VAL A 186 24.73 30.34 -31.25
N ASN A 187 23.82 29.82 -32.09
CA ASN A 187 22.50 30.42 -32.31
C ASN A 187 21.61 30.02 -31.12
N GLU A 188 20.86 30.97 -30.58
CA GLU A 188 19.79 30.75 -29.60
C GLU A 188 18.58 30.07 -30.23
#